data_bd0b020ee657f05c5562a284ea8f6eff
#
_entry.id   bd0b020ee657f05c5562a284ea8f6eff
#
_cell.length_a   1.000
_cell.length_b   1.000
_cell.length_c   1.000
_cell.angle_alpha   90.00
_cell.angle_beta   90.00
_cell.angle_gamma   90.00
#
_symmetry.space_group_name_H-M   'P 1'
#
loop_
_entity.id
_entity.type
_entity.pdbx_description
1 polymer ?
#
loop_
_entity_poly.entity_id
_entity_poly.type
_entity_poly.pdbx_seq_one_letter_code
_entity_poly.pdbx_strand_id
1 'polypeptide(L)'
;MNFKFFPQTKEEIEQMLKQAGMNSLDDLYADVPEQIRFRGEYDLPEPMSETEIRSLFDKLGEKNRRLTVFAGAGCYDHYTPAVVPNIISRSEFLTSYTPYQAEISQGTLHYIFEYQSMMAELTGMDVSNASMYDGSTATAEAAIMALASTKKTDTVLLSASVDPKVLNVVKTYAHFHGFNVELIAENDGATDKEQMDARLEKGGVAGVIVQQPNYHGIVEDFSGFADSCHAHKSLFIVNSVAADLALLKTPGEWGADVAVGDGQSLGIPMAFGGPSVGYMCCTEKLMRKMPGRIVGKTVDNRGQRVFVLTLQAREQHIRRQKATSNICSNESLMALFVTIYMSVMGKEGVKEAAQMSYDGAHYLHDALIATGLFSDKYERPFFNEFCVKYNGDVDRLQQRFIENGILGGVKVDADTLMFAVTEKRTKEEIDKLVNIAKEEKL
;
A
#
# COMPACT_ATOMS: atom_id res chain seq x y z
N MET A 1 -20.34 19.88 34.94
CA MET A 1 -20.44 20.39 33.56
C MET A 1 -21.47 19.58 32.82
N ASN A 2 -22.47 20.19 32.21
CA ASN A 2 -23.39 19.48 31.31
C ASN A 2 -22.74 19.45 29.93
N PHE A 3 -22.22 18.30 29.53
CA PHE A 3 -21.71 18.16 28.20
C PHE A 3 -22.87 18.13 27.19
N LYS A 4 -22.75 18.92 26.15
CA LYS A 4 -23.80 19.09 25.13
C LYS A 4 -24.20 17.75 24.44
N PHE A 5 -23.30 16.77 24.39
CA PHE A 5 -23.52 15.46 23.81
C PHE A 5 -23.89 14.36 24.82
N PHE A 6 -23.91 14.68 26.12
CA PHE A 6 -24.36 13.83 27.21
C PHE A 6 -25.42 14.60 28.02
N PRO A 7 -26.64 14.71 27.48
CA PRO A 7 -27.66 15.58 28.02
C PRO A 7 -28.35 15.05 29.30
N GLN A 8 -28.03 13.81 29.70
CA GLN A 8 -28.66 13.16 30.84
C GLN A 8 -28.36 13.92 32.14
N THR A 9 -29.39 14.17 32.91
CA THR A 9 -29.26 14.74 34.28
C THR A 9 -28.79 13.66 35.26
N LYS A 10 -28.36 14.06 36.46
CA LYS A 10 -27.99 13.10 37.51
C LYS A 10 -29.15 12.21 37.90
N GLU A 11 -30.35 12.78 38.00
CA GLU A 11 -31.60 12.08 38.34
C GLU A 11 -31.95 11.03 37.28
N GLU A 12 -31.75 11.35 36.01
CA GLU A 12 -31.96 10.39 34.90
C GLU A 12 -30.93 9.26 34.94
N ILE A 13 -29.65 9.54 35.23
CA ILE A 13 -28.61 8.54 35.39
C ILE A 13 -28.94 7.60 36.56
N GLU A 14 -29.37 8.15 37.70
CA GLU A 14 -29.80 7.35 38.87
C GLU A 14 -30.98 6.44 38.54
N GLN A 15 -31.97 6.95 37.79
CA GLN A 15 -33.11 6.13 37.34
C GLN A 15 -32.68 5.00 36.41
N MET A 16 -31.78 5.27 35.44
CA MET A 16 -31.24 4.25 34.54
C MET A 16 -30.48 3.18 35.30
N LEU A 17 -29.61 3.57 36.25
CA LEU A 17 -28.85 2.63 37.09
C LEU A 17 -29.81 1.74 37.90
N LYS A 18 -30.80 2.32 38.54
CA LYS A 18 -31.82 1.59 39.30
C LYS A 18 -32.58 0.61 38.44
N GLN A 19 -32.94 0.98 37.21
CA GLN A 19 -33.62 0.09 36.25
C GLN A 19 -32.70 -1.05 35.82
N ALA A 20 -31.39 -0.82 35.69
CA ALA A 20 -30.36 -1.82 35.40
C ALA A 20 -29.99 -2.67 36.62
N GLY A 21 -30.53 -2.41 37.81
CA GLY A 21 -30.22 -3.11 39.05
C GLY A 21 -28.86 -2.73 39.64
N MET A 22 -28.36 -1.52 39.33
CA MET A 22 -27.05 -0.99 39.74
C MET A 22 -27.23 0.17 40.70
N ASN A 23 -26.25 0.40 41.59
CA ASN A 23 -26.27 1.49 42.57
C ASN A 23 -25.39 2.67 42.14
N SER A 24 -24.40 2.42 41.29
CA SER A 24 -23.42 3.41 40.83
C SER A 24 -22.93 3.14 39.42
N LEU A 25 -22.34 4.15 38.79
CA LEU A 25 -21.60 3.94 37.52
C LEU A 25 -20.41 2.99 37.67
N ASP A 26 -19.86 2.90 38.86
CA ASP A 26 -18.75 1.99 39.16
C ASP A 26 -19.16 0.52 39.05
N ASP A 27 -20.42 0.19 39.27
CA ASP A 27 -20.93 -1.18 39.16
C ASP A 27 -20.91 -1.68 37.72
N LEU A 28 -20.89 -0.77 36.73
CA LEU A 28 -20.71 -1.11 35.29
C LEU A 28 -19.32 -1.69 34.98
N TYR A 29 -18.36 -1.50 35.87
CA TYR A 29 -16.98 -1.96 35.74
C TYR A 29 -16.65 -3.09 36.70
N ALA A 30 -17.66 -3.81 37.22
CA ALA A 30 -17.46 -4.88 38.21
C ALA A 30 -16.60 -6.05 37.71
N ASP A 31 -16.53 -6.26 36.41
CA ASP A 31 -15.69 -7.27 35.74
C ASP A 31 -14.24 -6.81 35.50
N VAL A 32 -13.92 -5.52 35.76
CA VAL A 32 -12.56 -4.99 35.67
C VAL A 32 -11.82 -5.24 37.00
N PRO A 33 -10.72 -6.03 37.00
CA PRO A 33 -9.93 -6.27 38.23
C PRO A 33 -9.47 -4.95 38.87
N GLU A 34 -9.62 -4.84 40.18
CA GLU A 34 -9.31 -3.61 40.92
C GLU A 34 -7.85 -3.15 40.75
N GLN A 35 -6.91 -4.09 40.52
CA GLN A 35 -5.49 -3.80 40.35
C GLN A 35 -5.16 -3.02 39.09
N ILE A 36 -6.01 -3.09 38.05
CA ILE A 36 -5.83 -2.39 36.78
C ILE A 36 -6.82 -1.23 36.60
N ARG A 37 -7.69 -1.02 37.57
CA ARG A 37 -8.69 0.04 37.53
C ARG A 37 -8.05 1.37 37.92
N PHE A 38 -8.02 2.31 36.98
CA PHE A 38 -7.51 3.65 37.23
C PHE A 38 -8.50 4.45 38.11
N ARG A 39 -8.00 4.99 39.23
CA ARG A 39 -8.80 5.78 40.22
C ARG A 39 -8.32 7.21 40.33
N GLY A 40 -7.29 7.59 39.61
CA GLY A 40 -6.74 8.94 39.61
C GLY A 40 -7.46 9.91 38.66
N GLU A 41 -7.00 11.11 38.62
CA GLU A 41 -7.34 12.07 37.59
C GLU A 41 -6.45 11.86 36.38
N TYR A 42 -7.02 12.04 35.17
CA TYR A 42 -6.24 11.96 33.94
C TYR A 42 -5.40 13.25 33.81
N ASP A 43 -4.12 13.10 33.50
CA ASP A 43 -3.24 14.21 33.16
C ASP A 43 -3.54 14.64 31.70
N LEU A 44 -4.60 15.36 31.51
CA LEU A 44 -5.06 15.89 30.22
C LEU A 44 -4.94 17.41 30.21
N PRO A 45 -4.62 18.01 29.06
CA PRO A 45 -4.66 19.45 28.90
C PRO A 45 -6.06 20.03 29.22
N GLU A 46 -6.09 21.25 29.74
CA GLU A 46 -7.33 21.98 29.91
C GLU A 46 -8.07 22.12 28.57
N PRO A 47 -9.42 22.17 28.59
CA PRO A 47 -10.21 22.39 27.40
C PRO A 47 -9.85 23.71 26.70
N MET A 48 -9.65 23.63 25.40
CA MET A 48 -9.33 24.78 24.54
C MET A 48 -10.54 25.18 23.68
N SER A 49 -10.65 26.46 23.37
CA SER A 49 -11.56 26.96 22.33
C SER A 49 -11.05 26.54 20.94
N GLU A 50 -11.91 26.55 19.91
CA GLU A 50 -11.51 26.27 18.54
C GLU A 50 -10.36 27.18 18.07
N THR A 51 -10.38 28.46 18.43
CA THR A 51 -9.33 29.41 18.07
C THR A 51 -7.96 29.03 18.67
N GLU A 52 -7.96 28.62 19.94
CA GLU A 52 -6.73 28.17 20.62
C GLU A 52 -6.19 26.88 20.02
N ILE A 53 -7.07 25.91 19.68
CA ILE A 53 -6.68 24.67 19.02
C ILE A 53 -6.07 24.97 17.65
N ARG A 54 -6.70 25.81 16.83
CA ARG A 54 -6.16 26.21 15.52
C ARG A 54 -4.80 26.87 15.67
N SER A 55 -4.66 27.85 16.59
CA SER A 55 -3.38 28.52 16.85
C SER A 55 -2.28 27.56 17.32
N LEU A 56 -2.65 26.55 18.13
CA LEU A 56 -1.69 25.51 18.55
C LEU A 56 -1.21 24.68 17.36
N PHE A 57 -2.14 24.21 16.51
CA PHE A 57 -1.79 23.41 15.34
C PHE A 57 -1.04 24.22 14.27
N ASP A 58 -1.36 25.50 14.07
CA ASP A 58 -0.60 26.39 13.19
C ASP A 58 0.86 26.48 13.65
N LYS A 59 1.09 26.73 14.95
CA LYS A 59 2.46 26.78 15.53
C LYS A 59 3.20 25.45 15.43
N LEU A 60 2.50 24.32 15.54
CA LEU A 60 3.08 22.99 15.30
C LEU A 60 3.41 22.79 13.81
N GLY A 61 2.52 23.25 12.94
CA GLY A 61 2.69 23.23 11.48
C GLY A 61 3.92 24.01 11.00
N GLU A 62 4.18 25.19 11.60
CA GLU A 62 5.35 26.02 11.29
C GLU A 62 6.70 25.32 11.54
N LYS A 63 6.74 24.29 12.40
CA LYS A 63 7.93 23.50 12.65
C LYS A 63 8.24 22.51 11.52
N ASN A 64 7.29 22.21 10.66
CA ASN A 64 7.47 21.32 9.53
C ASN A 64 8.10 22.09 8.36
N ARG A 65 9.06 21.46 7.69
CA ARG A 65 9.71 22.01 6.51
C ARG A 65 9.19 21.32 5.25
N ARG A 66 8.87 22.10 4.23
CA ARG A 66 8.62 21.56 2.89
C ARG A 66 9.96 21.24 2.25
N LEU A 67 10.14 19.99 1.86
CA LEU A 67 11.34 19.50 1.21
C LEU A 67 10.99 19.01 -0.21
N THR A 68 11.92 19.20 -1.15
CA THR A 68 11.89 18.56 -2.46
C THR A 68 12.28 17.09 -2.27
N VAL A 69 11.40 16.16 -2.61
CA VAL A 69 11.55 14.74 -2.25
C VAL A 69 12.21 13.96 -3.38
N PHE A 70 13.31 13.28 -3.05
CA PHE A 70 14.00 12.29 -3.89
C PHE A 70 14.08 10.92 -3.20
N ALA A 71 13.19 10.68 -2.25
CA ALA A 71 13.04 9.41 -1.55
C ALA A 71 11.85 8.63 -2.08
N GLY A 72 11.91 7.31 -2.04
CA GLY A 72 10.89 6.38 -2.48
C GLY A 72 10.64 5.28 -1.47
N ALA A 73 11.23 4.09 -1.67
CA ALA A 73 11.07 2.91 -0.85
C ALA A 73 9.59 2.45 -0.74
N GLY A 74 8.92 2.41 -1.89
CA GLY A 74 7.54 1.94 -2.02
C GLY A 74 6.47 3.03 -1.81
N CYS A 75 6.86 4.30 -1.54
CA CYS A 75 5.93 5.43 -1.43
C CYS A 75 6.54 6.63 -2.17
N TYR A 76 5.84 7.13 -3.19
CA TYR A 76 6.40 8.08 -4.15
C TYR A 76 5.59 9.37 -4.22
N ASP A 77 6.28 10.52 -4.39
CA ASP A 77 5.69 11.86 -4.45
C ASP A 77 5.20 12.18 -5.87
N HIS A 78 4.12 11.52 -6.33
CA HIS A 78 3.47 11.81 -7.60
C HIS A 78 2.56 13.04 -7.54
N TYR A 79 2.26 13.61 -8.70
CA TYR A 79 1.34 14.74 -8.81
C TYR A 79 -0.12 14.29 -8.64
N THR A 80 -0.85 15.02 -7.81
CA THR A 80 -2.29 14.83 -7.64
C THR A 80 -3.05 15.91 -8.40
N PRO A 81 -3.80 15.59 -9.47
CA PRO A 81 -4.64 16.57 -10.15
C PRO A 81 -5.67 17.19 -9.20
N ALA A 82 -5.83 18.52 -9.23
CA ALA A 82 -6.67 19.27 -8.28
C ALA A 82 -8.15 18.82 -8.26
N VAL A 83 -8.64 18.23 -9.33
CA VAL A 83 -10.01 17.70 -9.40
C VAL A 83 -10.22 16.49 -8.48
N VAL A 84 -9.19 15.69 -8.23
CA VAL A 84 -9.28 14.47 -7.42
C VAL A 84 -9.70 14.79 -5.97
N PRO A 85 -8.94 15.59 -5.20
CA PRO A 85 -9.34 15.95 -3.84
C PRO A 85 -10.67 16.73 -3.80
N ASN A 86 -10.98 17.51 -4.85
CA ASN A 86 -12.24 18.23 -4.93
C ASN A 86 -13.45 17.27 -5.00
N ILE A 87 -13.36 16.20 -5.79
CA ILE A 87 -14.45 15.23 -5.92
C ILE A 87 -14.57 14.37 -4.67
N ILE A 88 -13.47 13.81 -4.13
CA ILE A 88 -13.55 12.92 -2.96
C ILE A 88 -13.99 13.63 -1.69
N SER A 89 -13.81 14.96 -1.59
CA SER A 89 -14.25 15.76 -0.44
C SER A 89 -15.75 16.05 -0.42
N ARG A 90 -16.49 15.68 -1.47
CA ARG A 90 -17.95 15.83 -1.49
C ARG A 90 -18.58 14.90 -0.46
N SER A 91 -19.57 15.41 0.26
CA SER A 91 -20.22 14.68 1.35
C SER A 91 -20.81 13.34 0.92
N GLU A 92 -21.29 13.26 -0.33
CA GLU A 92 -21.86 12.04 -0.93
C GLU A 92 -20.87 10.86 -0.96
N PHE A 93 -19.58 11.14 -1.08
CA PHE A 93 -18.50 10.13 -1.03
C PHE A 93 -17.89 10.03 0.36
N LEU A 94 -17.55 11.18 0.97
CA LEU A 94 -16.80 11.23 2.23
C LEU A 94 -17.56 10.58 3.39
N THR A 95 -18.89 10.68 3.43
CA THR A 95 -19.72 10.09 4.48
C THR A 95 -20.32 8.73 4.09
N SER A 96 -20.08 8.23 2.88
CA SER A 96 -20.58 6.93 2.48
C SER A 96 -19.86 5.80 3.22
N TYR A 97 -20.61 4.75 3.53
CA TYR A 97 -20.10 3.54 4.17
C TYR A 97 -20.21 2.36 3.21
N THR A 98 -20.07 1.16 3.70
CA THR A 98 -20.16 -0.06 2.90
C THR A 98 -21.51 -0.15 2.17
N PRO A 99 -21.51 -0.42 0.86
CA PRO A 99 -22.74 -0.44 0.02
C PRO A 99 -23.50 -1.77 0.16
N TYR A 100 -24.01 -2.06 1.36
CA TYR A 100 -24.79 -3.29 1.62
C TYR A 100 -26.12 -3.33 0.87
N GLN A 101 -26.81 -2.18 0.77
CA GLN A 101 -28.07 -2.06 0.06
C GLN A 101 -27.83 -1.55 -1.36
N ALA A 102 -27.86 -2.46 -2.32
CA ALA A 102 -27.59 -2.14 -3.73
C ALA A 102 -28.55 -1.07 -4.27
N GLU A 103 -29.79 -1.05 -3.81
CA GLU A 103 -30.85 -0.14 -4.26
C GLU A 103 -30.51 1.34 -4.07
N ILE A 104 -29.81 1.68 -2.99
CA ILE A 104 -29.43 3.08 -2.64
C ILE A 104 -27.96 3.36 -2.84
N SER A 105 -27.14 2.37 -3.20
CA SER A 105 -25.68 2.46 -3.26
C SER A 105 -25.13 2.29 -4.69
N GLN A 106 -25.95 2.50 -5.71
CA GLN A 106 -25.54 2.27 -7.10
C GLN A 106 -24.33 3.09 -7.52
N GLY A 107 -24.22 4.33 -7.08
CA GLY A 107 -23.05 5.19 -7.36
C GLY A 107 -21.76 4.62 -6.77
N THR A 108 -21.82 4.21 -5.49
CA THR A 108 -20.67 3.58 -4.81
C THR A 108 -20.27 2.26 -5.46
N LEU A 109 -21.23 1.40 -5.74
CA LEU A 109 -20.97 0.13 -6.43
C LEU A 109 -20.42 0.33 -7.84
N HIS A 110 -20.87 1.37 -8.54
CA HIS A 110 -20.40 1.68 -9.89
C HIS A 110 -18.92 2.08 -9.88
N TYR A 111 -18.49 3.02 -9.04
CA TYR A 111 -17.07 3.41 -9.03
C TYR A 111 -16.16 2.28 -8.53
N ILE A 112 -16.64 1.42 -7.62
CA ILE A 112 -15.87 0.23 -7.21
C ILE A 112 -15.69 -0.72 -8.41
N PHE A 113 -16.74 -0.92 -9.21
CA PHE A 113 -16.65 -1.73 -10.43
C PHE A 113 -15.66 -1.12 -11.44
N GLU A 114 -15.64 0.20 -11.58
CA GLU A 114 -14.66 0.90 -12.44
C GLU A 114 -13.24 0.72 -11.90
N TYR A 115 -13.01 0.89 -10.59
CA TYR A 115 -11.73 0.58 -9.95
C TYR A 115 -11.25 -0.84 -10.28
N GLN A 116 -12.12 -1.83 -10.05
CA GLN A 116 -11.79 -3.24 -10.36
C GLN A 116 -11.40 -3.43 -11.83
N SER A 117 -12.13 -2.81 -12.74
CA SER A 117 -11.87 -2.93 -14.17
C SER A 117 -10.54 -2.30 -14.56
N MET A 118 -10.25 -1.10 -14.03
CA MET A 118 -9.00 -0.39 -14.30
C MET A 118 -7.79 -1.12 -13.72
N MET A 119 -7.91 -1.67 -12.49
CA MET A 119 -6.81 -2.41 -11.87
C MET A 119 -6.56 -3.75 -12.56
N ALA A 120 -7.61 -4.45 -13.00
CA ALA A 120 -7.48 -5.67 -13.78
C ALA A 120 -6.76 -5.40 -15.12
N GLU A 121 -7.13 -4.32 -15.83
CA GLU A 121 -6.48 -3.92 -17.08
C GLU A 121 -5.01 -3.52 -16.86
N LEU A 122 -4.74 -2.69 -15.84
CA LEU A 122 -3.38 -2.21 -15.52
C LEU A 122 -2.43 -3.36 -15.17
N THR A 123 -2.92 -4.38 -14.47
CA THR A 123 -2.12 -5.54 -14.06
C THR A 123 -2.09 -6.67 -15.09
N GLY A 124 -2.91 -6.59 -16.14
CA GLY A 124 -3.09 -7.66 -17.13
C GLY A 124 -3.76 -8.91 -16.57
N MET A 125 -4.53 -8.77 -15.48
CA MET A 125 -5.21 -9.87 -14.80
C MET A 125 -6.71 -9.92 -15.14
N ASP A 126 -7.36 -11.07 -14.89
CA ASP A 126 -8.76 -11.27 -15.26
C ASP A 126 -9.74 -10.55 -14.31
N VAL A 127 -9.43 -10.52 -13.01
CA VAL A 127 -10.35 -10.06 -11.95
C VAL A 127 -9.59 -9.28 -10.88
N SER A 128 -10.18 -8.16 -10.43
CA SER A 128 -9.76 -7.42 -9.24
C SER A 128 -10.86 -7.43 -8.16
N ASN A 129 -10.47 -7.37 -6.88
CA ASN A 129 -11.40 -7.07 -5.80
C ASN A 129 -11.64 -5.56 -5.66
N ALA A 130 -12.52 -5.18 -4.73
CA ALA A 130 -12.90 -3.78 -4.48
C ALA A 130 -11.77 -2.90 -3.90
N SER A 131 -10.75 -3.46 -3.36
CA SER A 131 -9.44 -3.00 -2.86
C SER A 131 -9.02 -3.76 -1.60
N MET A 132 -7.77 -3.60 -1.24
CA MET A 132 -7.15 -4.06 0.01
C MET A 132 -6.81 -2.83 0.87
N TYR A 133 -6.32 -3.02 2.10
CA TYR A 133 -5.94 -1.89 2.97
C TYR A 133 -4.70 -1.17 2.47
N ASP A 134 -3.66 -1.93 2.15
CA ASP A 134 -2.39 -1.47 1.58
C ASP A 134 -1.68 -2.61 0.84
N GLY A 135 -0.57 -2.31 0.18
CA GLY A 135 0.19 -3.30 -0.59
C GLY A 135 0.81 -4.41 0.25
N SER A 136 1.23 -4.11 1.48
CA SER A 136 1.85 -5.08 2.38
C SER A 136 0.84 -6.13 2.86
N THR A 137 -0.34 -5.68 3.29
CA THR A 137 -1.44 -6.59 3.68
C THR A 137 -2.01 -7.33 2.48
N ALA A 138 -2.08 -6.70 1.30
CA ALA A 138 -2.46 -7.39 0.06
C ALA A 138 -1.51 -8.55 -0.26
N THR A 139 -0.20 -8.36 -0.08
CA THR A 139 0.81 -9.41 -0.29
C THR A 139 0.67 -10.54 0.74
N ALA A 140 0.42 -10.21 2.01
CA ALA A 140 0.19 -11.22 3.04
C ALA A 140 -1.08 -12.05 2.78
N GLU A 141 -2.15 -11.40 2.35
CA GLU A 141 -3.40 -12.08 1.96
C GLU A 141 -3.22 -12.94 0.70
N ALA A 142 -2.36 -12.54 -0.25
CA ALA A 142 -2.02 -13.37 -1.39
C ALA A 142 -1.27 -14.64 -0.97
N ALA A 143 -0.40 -14.57 0.03
CA ALA A 143 0.25 -15.74 0.62
C ALA A 143 -0.78 -16.71 1.24
N ILE A 144 -1.75 -16.20 2.02
CA ILE A 144 -2.84 -17.01 2.57
C ILE A 144 -3.71 -17.61 1.45
N MET A 145 -4.01 -16.81 0.41
CA MET A 145 -4.77 -17.27 -0.74
C MET A 145 -4.05 -18.41 -1.48
N ALA A 146 -2.72 -18.36 -1.60
CA ALA A 146 -1.92 -19.42 -2.19
C ALA A 146 -2.05 -20.73 -1.38
N LEU A 147 -1.87 -20.65 -0.06
CA LEU A 147 -2.05 -21.80 0.85
C LEU A 147 -3.46 -22.40 0.78
N ALA A 148 -4.50 -21.55 0.69
CA ALA A 148 -5.88 -22.01 0.54
C ALA A 148 -6.19 -22.61 -0.83
N SER A 149 -5.36 -22.34 -1.85
CA SER A 149 -5.55 -22.77 -3.24
C SER A 149 -4.78 -24.04 -3.59
N THR A 150 -3.72 -24.33 -2.87
CA THR A 150 -2.84 -25.49 -3.08
C THR A 150 -3.08 -26.58 -2.03
N LYS A 151 -2.65 -27.81 -2.31
CA LYS A 151 -2.87 -28.93 -1.40
C LYS A 151 -1.54 -29.43 -0.82
N LYS A 152 -1.54 -29.75 0.47
CA LYS A 152 -0.37 -30.29 1.19
C LYS A 152 0.85 -29.36 1.11
N THR A 153 0.59 -28.07 1.23
CA THR A 153 1.60 -27.01 1.26
C THR A 153 1.47 -26.22 2.55
N ASP A 154 2.59 -25.80 3.10
CA ASP A 154 2.69 -25.02 4.33
C ASP A 154 3.72 -23.90 4.25
N THR A 155 4.32 -23.72 3.08
CA THR A 155 5.44 -22.81 2.88
C THR A 155 5.15 -21.84 1.72
N VAL A 156 5.49 -20.58 1.89
CA VAL A 156 5.54 -19.55 0.84
C VAL A 156 6.99 -19.09 0.68
N LEU A 157 7.47 -19.05 -0.56
CA LEU A 157 8.76 -18.47 -0.87
C LEU A 157 8.60 -16.97 -1.14
N LEU A 158 9.49 -16.17 -0.61
CA LEU A 158 9.53 -14.73 -0.82
C LEU A 158 10.93 -14.32 -1.27
N SER A 159 11.04 -13.56 -2.35
CA SER A 159 12.35 -13.01 -2.73
C SER A 159 12.88 -12.08 -1.64
N ALA A 160 14.16 -12.14 -1.37
CA ALA A 160 14.82 -11.22 -0.44
C ALA A 160 14.85 -9.77 -0.98
N SER A 161 14.68 -9.59 -2.31
CA SER A 161 14.56 -8.29 -2.99
C SER A 161 13.19 -7.61 -2.85
N VAL A 162 12.22 -8.24 -2.16
CA VAL A 162 10.93 -7.62 -1.81
C VAL A 162 11.14 -6.60 -0.68
N ASP A 163 10.35 -5.52 -0.68
CA ASP A 163 10.39 -4.49 0.38
C ASP A 163 10.39 -5.13 1.78
N PRO A 164 11.38 -4.82 2.64
CA PRO A 164 11.47 -5.34 3.99
C PRO A 164 10.22 -5.13 4.85
N LYS A 165 9.45 -4.07 4.60
CA LYS A 165 8.16 -3.80 5.27
C LYS A 165 7.13 -4.85 4.89
N VAL A 166 7.03 -5.16 3.59
CA VAL A 166 6.15 -6.23 3.08
C VAL A 166 6.55 -7.57 3.68
N LEU A 167 7.85 -7.89 3.66
CA LEU A 167 8.37 -9.12 4.28
C LEU A 167 7.98 -9.25 5.76
N ASN A 168 8.10 -8.18 6.54
CA ASN A 168 7.76 -8.18 7.97
C ASN A 168 6.25 -8.40 8.20
N VAL A 169 5.39 -7.82 7.36
CA VAL A 169 3.94 -8.04 7.43
C VAL A 169 3.61 -9.49 7.07
N VAL A 170 4.17 -10.04 5.99
CA VAL A 170 3.96 -11.44 5.60
C VAL A 170 4.43 -12.40 6.71
N LYS A 171 5.58 -12.16 7.35
CA LYS A 171 6.06 -12.94 8.50
C LYS A 171 5.13 -12.86 9.72
N THR A 172 4.53 -11.69 9.97
CA THR A 172 3.55 -11.51 11.04
C THR A 172 2.31 -12.37 10.79
N TYR A 173 1.78 -12.31 9.57
CA TYR A 173 0.65 -13.16 9.17
C TYR A 173 1.01 -14.64 9.25
N ALA A 174 2.18 -15.02 8.79
CA ALA A 174 2.68 -16.39 8.83
C ALA A 174 2.71 -16.93 10.26
N HIS A 175 3.22 -16.14 11.21
CA HIS A 175 3.28 -16.53 12.63
C HIS A 175 1.90 -16.85 13.20
N PHE A 176 0.90 -16.01 12.95
CA PHE A 176 -0.45 -16.20 13.50
C PHE A 176 -1.30 -17.21 12.73
N HIS A 177 -1.05 -17.39 11.43
CA HIS A 177 -1.74 -18.39 10.61
C HIS A 177 -1.06 -19.76 10.60
N GLY A 178 0.18 -19.87 11.11
CA GLY A 178 0.89 -21.13 11.26
C GLY A 178 1.44 -21.69 9.94
N PHE A 179 1.97 -20.83 9.06
CA PHE A 179 2.68 -21.25 7.85
C PHE A 179 4.12 -20.73 7.82
N ASN A 180 4.95 -21.31 6.97
CA ASN A 180 6.36 -20.98 6.86
C ASN A 180 6.61 -19.96 5.76
N VAL A 181 7.53 -19.02 6.00
CA VAL A 181 8.09 -18.12 5.01
C VAL A 181 9.58 -18.42 4.85
N GLU A 182 9.98 -18.80 3.64
CA GLU A 182 11.38 -19.01 3.29
C GLU A 182 11.83 -17.95 2.29
N LEU A 183 13.06 -17.44 2.44
CA LEU A 183 13.60 -16.43 1.54
C LEU A 183 14.37 -17.08 0.40
N ILE A 184 14.15 -16.56 -0.80
CA ILE A 184 15.02 -16.78 -1.96
C ILE A 184 16.08 -15.68 -1.92
N ALA A 185 17.35 -16.06 -1.97
CA ALA A 185 18.45 -15.10 -1.94
C ALA A 185 18.47 -14.17 -3.15
N GLU A 186 19.20 -13.09 -3.02
CA GLU A 186 19.51 -12.16 -4.10
C GLU A 186 20.84 -12.54 -4.77
N ASN A 187 20.87 -12.37 -6.08
CA ASN A 187 22.08 -12.39 -6.88
C ASN A 187 22.21 -11.04 -7.59
N ASP A 188 23.16 -10.20 -7.16
CA ASP A 188 23.32 -8.81 -7.60
C ASP A 188 21.99 -8.02 -7.51
N GLY A 189 21.36 -8.07 -6.33
CA GLY A 189 20.11 -7.37 -6.02
C GLY A 189 18.84 -7.93 -6.69
N ALA A 190 18.93 -8.99 -7.49
CA ALA A 190 17.79 -9.62 -8.15
C ALA A 190 17.53 -11.03 -7.59
N THR A 191 16.30 -11.53 -7.74
CA THR A 191 15.87 -12.84 -7.25
C THR A 191 16.68 -13.98 -7.87
N ASP A 192 17.29 -14.85 -7.04
CA ASP A 192 18.02 -16.03 -7.49
C ASP A 192 17.06 -17.13 -7.98
N LYS A 193 16.86 -17.20 -9.30
CA LYS A 193 15.98 -18.19 -9.92
C LYS A 193 16.44 -19.63 -9.71
N GLU A 194 17.74 -19.89 -9.72
CA GLU A 194 18.28 -21.25 -9.54
C GLU A 194 17.97 -21.77 -8.14
N GLN A 195 18.14 -20.91 -7.11
CA GLN A 195 17.75 -21.24 -5.74
C GLN A 195 16.24 -21.47 -5.61
N MET A 196 15.42 -20.65 -6.28
CA MET A 196 13.97 -20.83 -6.32
C MET A 196 13.61 -22.20 -6.89
N ASP A 197 14.14 -22.54 -8.05
CA ASP A 197 13.87 -23.80 -8.75
C ASP A 197 14.28 -25.01 -7.89
N ALA A 198 15.48 -24.98 -7.32
CA ALA A 198 15.98 -26.04 -6.42
C ALA A 198 15.12 -26.19 -5.14
N ARG A 199 14.49 -25.10 -4.68
CA ARG A 199 13.59 -25.17 -3.52
C ARG A 199 12.20 -25.72 -3.90
N LEU A 200 11.68 -25.34 -5.08
CA LEU A 200 10.42 -25.86 -5.62
C LEU A 200 10.45 -27.38 -5.82
N GLU A 201 11.57 -27.94 -6.29
CA GLU A 201 11.76 -29.38 -6.48
C GLU A 201 11.55 -30.18 -5.19
N LYS A 202 11.84 -29.60 -4.01
CA LYS A 202 11.62 -30.25 -2.71
C LYS A 202 10.14 -30.34 -2.32
N GLY A 203 9.26 -29.63 -3.04
CA GLY A 203 7.83 -29.61 -2.80
C GLY A 203 7.41 -28.84 -1.53
N GLY A 204 6.10 -28.86 -1.22
CA GLY A 204 5.52 -28.20 -0.05
C GLY A 204 5.30 -26.69 -0.19
N VAL A 205 5.64 -26.09 -1.32
CA VAL A 205 5.53 -24.66 -1.58
C VAL A 205 4.14 -24.33 -2.14
N ALA A 206 3.45 -23.37 -1.52
CA ALA A 206 2.14 -22.88 -1.95
C ALA A 206 2.23 -21.80 -3.02
N GLY A 207 3.22 -20.94 -2.91
CA GLY A 207 3.42 -19.84 -3.85
C GLY A 207 4.80 -19.21 -3.71
N VAL A 208 5.19 -18.51 -4.75
CA VAL A 208 6.41 -17.69 -4.85
C VAL A 208 6.02 -16.26 -5.04
N ILE A 209 6.56 -15.35 -4.23
CA ILE A 209 6.29 -13.92 -4.26
C ILE A 209 7.56 -13.18 -4.67
N VAL A 210 7.46 -12.37 -5.71
CA VAL A 210 8.50 -11.45 -6.19
C VAL A 210 7.96 -10.02 -6.27
N GLN A 211 8.83 -9.03 -6.48
CA GLN A 211 8.43 -7.62 -6.60
C GLN A 211 8.99 -6.98 -7.87
N GLN A 212 8.19 -6.12 -8.52
CA GLN A 212 8.54 -5.42 -9.77
C GLN A 212 8.05 -3.96 -9.77
N PRO A 213 8.95 -2.94 -9.89
CA PRO A 213 10.39 -3.07 -9.60
C PRO A 213 10.61 -3.61 -8.19
N ASN A 214 11.75 -4.24 -7.95
CA ASN A 214 12.04 -4.75 -6.62
C ASN A 214 12.42 -3.60 -5.63
N TYR A 215 12.71 -3.94 -4.37
CA TYR A 215 13.04 -2.93 -3.35
C TYR A 215 14.22 -2.04 -3.71
N HIS A 216 15.16 -2.55 -4.50
CA HIS A 216 16.34 -1.79 -4.94
C HIS A 216 16.09 -0.94 -6.19
N GLY A 217 14.85 -0.91 -6.69
CA GLY A 217 14.46 -0.23 -7.93
C GLY A 217 14.75 -1.04 -9.20
N ILE A 218 15.30 -2.25 -9.08
CA ILE A 218 15.72 -3.08 -10.20
C ILE A 218 14.50 -3.65 -10.95
N VAL A 219 14.55 -3.58 -12.28
CA VAL A 219 13.62 -4.27 -13.18
C VAL A 219 14.14 -5.66 -13.45
N GLU A 220 13.51 -6.67 -12.85
CA GLU A 220 13.90 -8.08 -12.99
C GLU A 220 13.27 -8.74 -14.21
N ASP A 221 13.95 -9.74 -14.78
CA ASP A 221 13.40 -10.62 -15.82
C ASP A 221 12.81 -11.88 -15.17
N PHE A 222 11.48 -11.96 -15.12
CA PHE A 222 10.77 -13.12 -14.57
C PHE A 222 10.45 -14.21 -15.61
N SER A 223 11.17 -14.25 -16.72
CA SER A 223 11.00 -15.32 -17.73
C SER A 223 11.19 -16.71 -17.12
N GLY A 224 10.18 -17.59 -17.30
CA GLY A 224 10.18 -18.96 -16.77
C GLY A 224 9.86 -19.11 -15.28
N PHE A 225 9.64 -18.02 -14.50
CA PHE A 225 9.24 -18.14 -13.09
C PHE A 225 7.85 -18.77 -12.94
N ALA A 226 6.88 -18.32 -13.75
CA ALA A 226 5.54 -18.89 -13.76
C ALA A 226 5.57 -20.37 -14.14
N ASP A 227 6.33 -20.75 -15.17
CA ASP A 227 6.45 -22.13 -15.61
C ASP A 227 7.03 -23.03 -14.51
N SER A 228 8.09 -22.58 -13.82
CA SER A 228 8.67 -23.29 -12.69
C SER A 228 7.67 -23.47 -11.55
N CYS A 229 6.93 -22.41 -11.18
CA CYS A 229 5.91 -22.47 -10.14
C CYS A 229 4.80 -23.47 -10.53
N HIS A 230 4.25 -23.34 -11.73
CA HIS A 230 3.13 -24.17 -12.19
C HIS A 230 3.51 -25.65 -12.33
N ALA A 231 4.73 -25.97 -12.75
CA ALA A 231 5.25 -27.34 -12.81
C ALA A 231 5.20 -28.02 -11.43
N HIS A 232 5.38 -27.24 -10.35
CA HIS A 232 5.34 -27.71 -8.95
C HIS A 232 4.01 -27.44 -8.25
N LYS A 233 2.97 -26.99 -8.97
CA LYS A 233 1.63 -26.66 -8.43
C LYS A 233 1.65 -25.54 -7.39
N SER A 234 2.60 -24.65 -7.46
CA SER A 234 2.73 -23.43 -6.68
C SER A 234 2.16 -22.26 -7.48
N LEU A 235 1.64 -21.23 -6.80
CA LEU A 235 1.21 -20.00 -7.45
C LEU A 235 2.40 -19.05 -7.65
N PHE A 236 2.39 -18.33 -8.78
CA PHE A 236 3.31 -17.22 -9.01
C PHE A 236 2.60 -15.89 -8.69
N ILE A 237 3.17 -15.11 -7.78
CA ILE A 237 2.59 -13.89 -7.22
C ILE A 237 3.56 -12.74 -7.45
N VAL A 238 3.09 -11.67 -8.07
CA VAL A 238 3.90 -10.48 -8.34
C VAL A 238 3.35 -9.29 -7.55
N ASN A 239 4.17 -8.72 -6.67
CA ASN A 239 3.93 -7.43 -6.05
C ASN A 239 4.49 -6.34 -6.97
N SER A 240 3.72 -5.27 -7.25
CA SER A 240 4.15 -4.25 -8.19
C SER A 240 3.80 -2.84 -7.70
N VAL A 241 4.66 -1.87 -8.07
CA VAL A 241 4.33 -0.45 -8.00
C VAL A 241 3.33 -0.14 -9.13
N ALA A 242 2.14 0.32 -8.76
CA ALA A 242 1.02 0.41 -9.71
C ALA A 242 1.29 1.35 -10.91
N ALA A 243 1.87 2.54 -10.67
CA ALA A 243 2.15 3.51 -11.75
C ALA A 243 3.16 3.00 -12.78
N ASP A 244 4.13 2.20 -12.35
CA ASP A 244 5.21 1.71 -13.20
C ASP A 244 4.73 0.67 -14.22
N LEU A 245 3.60 0.01 -13.92
CA LEU A 245 2.96 -0.94 -14.85
C LEU A 245 2.46 -0.29 -16.15
N ALA A 246 2.41 1.04 -16.21
CA ALA A 246 2.10 1.74 -17.46
C ALA A 246 3.19 1.57 -18.55
N LEU A 247 4.42 1.20 -18.16
CA LEU A 247 5.56 0.98 -19.06
C LEU A 247 6.19 -0.41 -18.91
N LEU A 248 6.13 -1.00 -17.72
CA LEU A 248 6.72 -2.30 -17.46
C LEU A 248 5.79 -3.44 -17.90
N LYS A 249 6.38 -4.58 -18.18
CA LYS A 249 5.65 -5.81 -18.43
C LYS A 249 4.79 -6.17 -17.21
N THR A 250 3.50 -6.35 -17.44
CA THR A 250 2.52 -6.55 -16.38
C THR A 250 2.64 -7.93 -15.71
N PRO A 251 2.14 -8.09 -14.47
CA PRO A 251 2.06 -9.40 -13.82
C PRO A 251 1.37 -10.47 -14.68
N GLY A 252 0.26 -10.10 -15.36
CA GLY A 252 -0.44 -11.02 -16.26
C GLY A 252 0.42 -11.47 -17.44
N GLU A 253 1.20 -10.56 -18.05
CA GLU A 253 2.14 -10.91 -19.13
C GLU A 253 3.32 -11.77 -18.65
N TRP A 254 3.69 -11.70 -17.36
CA TRP A 254 4.64 -12.61 -16.74
C TRP A 254 4.05 -13.98 -16.41
N GLY A 255 2.74 -14.17 -16.61
CA GLY A 255 2.04 -15.42 -16.28
C GLY A 255 1.72 -15.56 -14.78
N ALA A 256 1.66 -14.46 -14.04
CA ALA A 256 1.30 -14.49 -12.62
C ALA A 256 -0.13 -15.00 -12.41
N ASP A 257 -0.33 -15.74 -11.32
CA ASP A 257 -1.65 -16.16 -10.85
C ASP A 257 -2.36 -15.07 -10.04
N VAL A 258 -1.56 -14.26 -9.33
CA VAL A 258 -2.00 -13.17 -8.48
C VAL A 258 -1.08 -11.97 -8.63
N ALA A 259 -1.66 -10.80 -8.80
CA ALA A 259 -0.98 -9.51 -8.76
C ALA A 259 -1.45 -8.71 -7.54
N VAL A 260 -0.51 -8.19 -6.77
CA VAL A 260 -0.76 -7.38 -5.57
C VAL A 260 0.13 -6.14 -5.58
N GLY A 261 -0.18 -5.19 -4.74
CA GLY A 261 0.65 -4.01 -4.53
C GLY A 261 -0.11 -2.86 -3.90
N ASP A 262 0.55 -1.71 -3.86
CA ASP A 262 -0.01 -0.47 -3.35
C ASP A 262 -0.39 0.47 -4.50
N GLY A 263 -1.56 1.09 -4.39
CA GLY A 263 -2.05 2.08 -5.35
C GLY A 263 -1.64 3.51 -5.03
N GLN A 264 -0.79 3.74 -4.02
CA GLN A 264 -0.34 5.08 -3.62
C GLN A 264 0.28 5.85 -4.79
N SER A 265 1.07 5.17 -5.63
CA SER A 265 1.72 5.76 -6.81
C SER A 265 0.74 6.28 -7.87
N LEU A 266 -0.55 5.94 -7.80
CA LEU A 266 -1.61 6.49 -8.65
C LEU A 266 -2.16 7.82 -8.07
N GLY A 267 -1.27 8.72 -7.73
CA GLY A 267 -1.54 10.11 -7.35
C GLY A 267 -1.99 10.33 -5.91
N ILE A 268 -2.00 9.31 -5.03
CA ILE A 268 -2.31 9.51 -3.61
C ILE A 268 -1.13 10.21 -2.93
N PRO A 269 -1.35 11.32 -2.20
CA PRO A 269 -0.28 11.99 -1.46
C PRO A 269 0.35 11.07 -0.41
N MET A 270 1.64 11.25 -0.12
CA MET A 270 2.35 10.45 0.89
C MET A 270 1.79 10.59 2.31
N ALA A 271 1.26 11.75 2.67
CA ALA A 271 0.44 12.07 3.87
C ALA A 271 0.91 11.39 5.18
N PHE A 272 2.23 11.32 5.42
CA PHE A 272 2.86 10.78 6.64
C PHE A 272 2.44 9.34 7.00
N GLY A 273 2.17 8.50 6.01
CA GLY A 273 1.87 7.09 6.21
C GLY A 273 0.42 6.69 5.99
N GLY A 274 -0.33 7.48 5.27
CA GLY A 274 -1.68 7.10 4.87
C GLY A 274 -2.69 8.23 4.85
N PRO A 275 -3.90 7.93 4.39
CA PRO A 275 -4.36 6.61 3.94
C PRO A 275 -3.70 6.16 2.64
N SER A 276 -3.66 4.84 2.39
CA SER A 276 -3.24 4.22 1.15
C SER A 276 -4.36 3.33 0.60
N VAL A 277 -4.10 2.59 -0.46
CA VAL A 277 -5.00 1.57 -0.99
C VAL A 277 -4.19 0.42 -1.57
N GLY A 278 -4.44 -0.79 -1.06
CA GLY A 278 -3.89 -1.98 -1.66
C GLY A 278 -4.75 -2.46 -2.83
N TYR A 279 -4.14 -3.15 -3.77
CA TYR A 279 -4.88 -3.87 -4.80
C TYR A 279 -4.54 -5.35 -4.79
N MET A 280 -5.51 -6.15 -5.21
CA MET A 280 -5.33 -7.57 -5.47
C MET A 280 -6.13 -7.96 -6.70
N CYS A 281 -5.41 -8.50 -7.68
CA CYS A 281 -5.98 -9.03 -8.91
C CYS A 281 -5.55 -10.49 -9.08
N CYS A 282 -6.34 -11.30 -9.75
CA CYS A 282 -5.98 -12.70 -9.99
C CYS A 282 -6.59 -13.24 -11.29
N THR A 283 -6.15 -14.42 -11.67
CA THR A 283 -6.79 -15.19 -12.74
C THR A 283 -8.21 -15.60 -12.36
N GLU A 284 -9.12 -15.75 -13.32
CA GLU A 284 -10.52 -16.14 -13.09
C GLU A 284 -10.65 -17.41 -12.24
N LYS A 285 -9.74 -18.36 -12.41
CA LYS A 285 -9.73 -19.63 -11.64
C LYS A 285 -9.62 -19.40 -10.13
N LEU A 286 -8.98 -18.33 -9.70
CA LEU A 286 -8.73 -18.00 -8.30
C LEU A 286 -9.78 -17.05 -7.70
N MET A 287 -10.65 -16.43 -8.50
CA MET A 287 -11.64 -15.43 -8.08
C MET A 287 -12.43 -15.86 -6.82
N ARG A 288 -12.81 -17.13 -6.71
CA ARG A 288 -13.56 -17.65 -5.55
C ARG A 288 -12.71 -17.81 -4.28
N LYS A 289 -11.41 -17.64 -4.37
CA LYS A 289 -10.45 -17.70 -3.25
C LYS A 289 -9.96 -16.31 -2.83
N MET A 290 -10.16 -15.31 -3.67
CA MET A 290 -9.73 -13.94 -3.43
C MET A 290 -10.43 -13.36 -2.20
N PRO A 291 -9.72 -12.74 -1.25
CA PRO A 291 -10.32 -12.00 -0.15
C PRO A 291 -10.96 -10.69 -0.62
N GLY A 292 -11.72 -10.07 0.29
CA GLY A 292 -12.35 -8.78 0.03
C GLY A 292 -13.61 -8.88 -0.86
N ARG A 293 -14.27 -7.73 -1.03
CA ARG A 293 -15.49 -7.62 -1.81
C ARG A 293 -15.22 -7.64 -3.30
N ILE A 294 -16.21 -8.13 -4.05
CA ILE A 294 -16.24 -8.04 -5.51
C ILE A 294 -17.59 -7.50 -5.91
N VAL A 295 -17.61 -6.45 -6.70
CA VAL A 295 -18.81 -5.88 -7.31
C VAL A 295 -18.97 -6.47 -8.70
N GLY A 296 -20.19 -6.94 -9.01
CA GLY A 296 -20.56 -7.44 -10.32
C GLY A 296 -21.58 -6.54 -11.01
N LYS A 297 -21.58 -6.57 -12.34
CA LYS A 297 -22.57 -5.92 -13.20
C LYS A 297 -23.69 -6.91 -13.55
N THR A 298 -24.94 -6.47 -13.43
CA THR A 298 -26.13 -7.26 -13.80
C THR A 298 -27.21 -6.35 -14.39
N VAL A 299 -28.41 -6.87 -14.56
CA VAL A 299 -29.58 -6.09 -14.97
C VAL A 299 -30.70 -6.25 -13.95
N ASP A 300 -31.49 -5.19 -13.77
CA ASP A 300 -32.69 -5.22 -12.95
C ASP A 300 -33.90 -5.88 -13.68
N ASN A 301 -35.04 -5.90 -13.02
CA ASN A 301 -36.30 -6.45 -13.60
C ASN A 301 -36.84 -5.60 -14.77
N ARG A 302 -36.30 -4.44 -15.05
CA ARG A 302 -36.61 -3.58 -16.21
C ARG A 302 -35.55 -3.68 -17.31
N GLY A 303 -34.53 -4.54 -17.15
CA GLY A 303 -33.44 -4.70 -18.08
C GLY A 303 -32.38 -3.57 -18.01
N GLN A 304 -32.42 -2.73 -16.98
CA GLN A 304 -31.44 -1.66 -16.80
C GLN A 304 -30.16 -2.21 -16.12
N ARG A 305 -29.00 -1.71 -16.56
CA ARG A 305 -27.72 -2.05 -15.96
C ARG A 305 -27.66 -1.58 -14.51
N VAL A 306 -27.31 -2.49 -13.61
CA VAL A 306 -27.13 -2.23 -12.17
C VAL A 306 -25.90 -2.97 -11.65
N PHE A 307 -25.42 -2.57 -10.47
CA PHE A 307 -24.28 -3.14 -9.80
C PHE A 307 -24.70 -3.75 -8.46
N VAL A 308 -24.06 -4.88 -8.11
CA VAL A 308 -24.37 -5.63 -6.88
C VAL A 308 -23.09 -6.19 -6.27
N LEU A 309 -23.09 -6.40 -4.95
CA LEU A 309 -22.06 -7.20 -4.30
C LEU A 309 -22.24 -8.68 -4.68
N THR A 310 -21.13 -9.32 -5.08
CA THR A 310 -21.12 -10.73 -5.50
C THR A 310 -20.25 -11.58 -4.58
N LEU A 311 -20.44 -12.90 -4.62
CA LEU A 311 -19.62 -13.88 -3.91
C LEU A 311 -19.48 -13.61 -2.39
N GLN A 312 -20.45 -12.98 -1.75
CA GLN A 312 -20.42 -12.56 -0.34
C GLN A 312 -20.23 -13.75 0.64
N ALA A 313 -20.59 -14.98 0.23
CA ALA A 313 -20.42 -16.17 1.05
C ALA A 313 -18.97 -16.45 1.50
N ARG A 314 -17.96 -15.77 0.94
CA ARG A 314 -16.55 -15.86 1.33
C ARG A 314 -16.22 -14.97 2.54
N GLU A 315 -17.00 -13.94 2.80
CA GLU A 315 -16.71 -12.89 3.76
C GLU A 315 -16.81 -13.37 5.21
N GLN A 316 -16.02 -12.78 6.11
CA GLN A 316 -15.91 -13.17 7.50
C GLN A 316 -17.24 -13.09 8.26
N HIS A 317 -18.07 -12.09 8.00
CA HIS A 317 -19.37 -11.94 8.67
C HIS A 317 -20.35 -13.09 8.36
N ILE A 318 -20.12 -13.83 7.28
CA ILE A 318 -20.89 -15.04 6.93
C ILE A 318 -20.16 -16.30 7.41
N ARG A 319 -18.89 -16.46 7.07
CA ARG A 319 -18.12 -17.69 7.36
C ARG A 319 -17.51 -17.73 8.76
N ARG A 320 -17.45 -16.62 9.46
CA ARG A 320 -16.89 -16.48 10.82
C ARG A 320 -15.46 -17.04 10.88
N GLN A 321 -15.17 -17.98 11.80
CA GLN A 321 -13.84 -18.60 11.96
C GLN A 321 -13.37 -19.42 10.73
N LYS A 322 -14.26 -19.77 9.83
CA LYS A 322 -13.95 -20.52 8.59
C LYS A 322 -13.64 -19.60 7.40
N ALA A 323 -13.64 -18.30 7.59
CA ALA A 323 -13.23 -17.35 6.56
C ALA A 323 -11.74 -17.46 6.29
N THR A 324 -11.34 -17.34 5.03
CA THR A 324 -9.93 -17.35 4.63
C THR A 324 -9.22 -16.07 5.09
N SER A 325 -9.95 -14.96 5.18
CA SER A 325 -9.44 -13.63 5.54
C SER A 325 -10.38 -12.95 6.51
N ASN A 326 -9.85 -12.03 7.33
CA ASN A 326 -10.62 -11.16 8.21
C ASN A 326 -10.94 -9.79 7.58
N ILE A 327 -10.60 -9.57 6.31
CA ILE A 327 -10.97 -8.34 5.59
C ILE A 327 -12.49 -8.20 5.58
N CYS A 328 -12.96 -7.06 6.09
CA CYS A 328 -14.38 -6.71 6.15
C CYS A 328 -14.69 -5.56 5.19
N SER A 329 -14.16 -4.38 5.47
CA SER A 329 -14.28 -3.19 4.60
C SER A 329 -13.01 -3.03 3.78
N ASN A 330 -13.14 -2.47 2.58
CA ASN A 330 -12.03 -2.07 1.74
C ASN A 330 -11.73 -0.57 1.94
N GLU A 331 -10.69 -0.06 1.30
CA GLU A 331 -10.34 1.37 1.26
C GLU A 331 -11.14 2.09 0.17
N SER A 332 -12.46 2.19 0.35
CA SER A 332 -13.40 2.61 -0.69
C SER A 332 -13.16 4.05 -1.16
N LEU A 333 -12.86 4.99 -0.26
CA LEU A 333 -12.59 6.37 -0.63
C LEU A 333 -11.28 6.50 -1.41
N MET A 334 -10.24 5.72 -1.05
CA MET A 334 -8.98 5.71 -1.79
C MET A 334 -9.10 4.96 -3.12
N ALA A 335 -9.93 3.92 -3.19
CA ALA A 335 -10.27 3.29 -4.48
C ALA A 335 -10.97 4.29 -5.42
N LEU A 336 -11.88 5.13 -4.90
CA LEU A 336 -12.47 6.24 -5.67
C LEU A 336 -11.40 7.26 -6.10
N PHE A 337 -10.46 7.61 -5.20
CA PHE A 337 -9.35 8.51 -5.51
C PHE A 337 -8.58 8.02 -6.74
N VAL A 338 -8.14 6.75 -6.71
CA VAL A 338 -7.40 6.11 -7.80
C VAL A 338 -8.24 6.02 -9.08
N THR A 339 -9.54 5.71 -8.97
CA THR A 339 -10.46 5.68 -10.11
C THR A 339 -10.55 7.05 -10.80
N ILE A 340 -10.69 8.13 -10.02
CA ILE A 340 -10.72 9.50 -10.55
C ILE A 340 -9.37 9.87 -11.17
N TYR A 341 -8.26 9.57 -10.48
CA TYR A 341 -6.92 9.81 -10.99
C TYR A 341 -6.71 9.15 -12.34
N MET A 342 -6.95 7.86 -12.46
CA MET A 342 -6.80 7.12 -13.72
C MET A 342 -7.75 7.61 -14.81
N SER A 343 -8.98 8.02 -14.44
CA SER A 343 -9.93 8.60 -15.40
C SER A 343 -9.49 9.95 -15.94
N VAL A 344 -8.87 10.79 -15.10
CA VAL A 344 -8.36 12.13 -15.47
C VAL A 344 -7.09 12.02 -16.31
N MET A 345 -6.16 11.19 -15.87
CA MET A 345 -4.88 10.99 -16.56
C MET A 345 -5.08 10.22 -17.87
N GLY A 346 -5.99 9.25 -17.88
CA GLY A 346 -6.15 8.33 -18.98
C GLY A 346 -4.90 7.47 -19.20
N LYS A 347 -4.95 6.59 -20.18
CA LYS A 347 -3.84 5.68 -20.51
C LYS A 347 -2.55 6.44 -20.85
N GLU A 348 -2.68 7.48 -21.67
CA GLU A 348 -1.51 8.26 -22.14
C GLU A 348 -0.91 9.09 -20.99
N GLY A 349 -1.73 9.71 -20.13
CA GLY A 349 -1.23 10.52 -19.02
C GLY A 349 -0.49 9.70 -17.96
N VAL A 350 -1.00 8.50 -17.61
CA VAL A 350 -0.28 7.61 -16.68
C VAL A 350 1.04 7.15 -17.28
N LYS A 351 1.04 6.81 -18.57
CA LYS A 351 2.25 6.43 -19.30
C LYS A 351 3.27 7.57 -19.38
N GLU A 352 2.83 8.80 -19.64
CA GLU A 352 3.69 9.98 -19.70
C GLU A 352 4.32 10.27 -18.34
N ALA A 353 3.54 10.22 -17.25
CA ALA A 353 4.05 10.38 -15.88
C ALA A 353 5.11 9.31 -15.53
N ALA A 354 4.88 8.06 -15.90
CA ALA A 354 5.84 6.97 -15.72
C ALA A 354 7.11 7.19 -16.55
N GLN A 355 6.99 7.65 -17.81
CA GLN A 355 8.15 7.95 -18.66
C GLN A 355 8.97 9.12 -18.11
N MET A 356 8.33 10.21 -17.66
CA MET A 356 9.02 11.33 -17.02
C MET A 356 9.76 10.91 -15.75
N SER A 357 9.17 10.01 -14.98
CA SER A 357 9.80 9.45 -13.77
C SER A 357 11.04 8.63 -14.12
N TYR A 358 10.95 7.78 -15.13
CA TYR A 358 12.06 7.00 -15.68
C TYR A 358 13.19 7.92 -16.18
N ASP A 359 12.88 8.86 -17.06
CA ASP A 359 13.87 9.76 -17.68
C ASP A 359 14.58 10.61 -16.62
N GLY A 360 13.82 11.14 -15.64
CA GLY A 360 14.36 11.92 -14.54
C GLY A 360 15.28 11.12 -13.62
N ALA A 361 14.95 9.86 -13.33
CA ALA A 361 15.78 8.99 -12.51
C ALA A 361 17.10 8.63 -13.20
N HIS A 362 17.05 8.32 -14.49
CA HIS A 362 18.26 8.04 -15.28
C HIS A 362 19.13 9.29 -15.43
N TYR A 363 18.52 10.47 -15.62
CA TYR A 363 19.27 11.73 -15.62
C TYR A 363 19.98 12.00 -14.27
N LEU A 364 19.28 11.80 -13.14
CA LEU A 364 19.86 11.95 -11.82
C LEU A 364 21.01 10.96 -11.58
N HIS A 365 20.79 9.70 -11.92
CA HIS A 365 21.79 8.64 -11.80
C HIS A 365 23.07 9.00 -12.54
N ASP A 366 22.99 9.31 -13.83
CA ASP A 366 24.14 9.65 -14.67
C ASP A 366 24.87 10.89 -14.15
N ALA A 367 24.13 11.90 -13.70
CA ALA A 367 24.70 13.12 -13.14
C ALA A 367 25.42 12.85 -11.81
N LEU A 368 24.94 11.95 -10.95
CA LEU A 368 25.62 11.55 -9.71
C LEU A 368 26.90 10.75 -10.01
N ILE A 369 26.84 9.75 -10.90
CA ILE A 369 28.01 8.96 -11.30
C ILE A 369 29.08 9.86 -11.93
N ALA A 370 28.70 10.81 -12.78
CA ALA A 370 29.63 11.75 -13.42
C ALA A 370 30.37 12.65 -12.42
N THR A 371 29.93 12.76 -11.16
CA THR A 371 30.66 13.49 -10.11
C THR A 371 31.93 12.75 -9.66
N GLY A 372 32.02 11.44 -9.88
CA GLY A 372 33.06 10.58 -9.31
C GLY A 372 32.93 10.36 -7.79
N LEU A 373 31.86 10.87 -7.16
CA LEU A 373 31.57 10.67 -5.74
C LEU A 373 30.66 9.45 -5.49
N PHE A 374 29.96 9.03 -6.52
CA PHE A 374 29.03 7.91 -6.48
C PHE A 374 29.45 6.82 -7.46
N SER A 375 29.09 5.59 -7.15
CA SER A 375 29.21 4.42 -8.01
C SER A 375 27.97 3.53 -7.91
N ASP A 376 27.73 2.74 -8.92
CA ASP A 376 26.62 1.79 -8.91
C ASP A 376 26.73 0.81 -7.74
N LYS A 377 25.59 0.53 -7.10
CA LYS A 377 25.48 -0.56 -6.13
C LYS A 377 25.23 -1.90 -6.82
N TYR A 378 24.44 -1.88 -7.89
CA TYR A 378 24.05 -3.05 -8.69
C TYR A 378 24.24 -2.77 -10.18
N GLU A 379 24.70 -3.76 -10.94
CA GLU A 379 24.86 -3.68 -12.40
C GLU A 379 23.60 -4.19 -13.11
N ARG A 380 22.43 -3.62 -12.79
CA ARG A 380 21.12 -4.05 -13.28
C ARG A 380 20.31 -2.87 -13.79
N PRO A 381 19.36 -3.10 -14.75
CA PRO A 381 18.44 -2.06 -15.17
C PRO A 381 17.52 -1.68 -14.00
N PHE A 382 17.24 -0.39 -13.88
CA PHE A 382 16.31 0.15 -12.88
C PHE A 382 15.22 0.98 -13.55
N PHE A 383 14.15 1.30 -12.82
CA PHE A 383 13.07 2.11 -13.34
C PHE A 383 13.18 3.58 -12.90
N ASN A 384 12.44 3.99 -11.89
CA ASN A 384 12.43 5.36 -11.37
C ASN A 384 13.11 5.51 -9.99
N GLU A 385 13.62 4.41 -9.47
CA GLU A 385 14.34 4.31 -8.20
C GLU A 385 15.61 3.50 -8.40
N PHE A 386 16.70 3.89 -7.75
CA PHE A 386 18.00 3.23 -7.91
C PHE A 386 18.88 3.39 -6.68
N CYS A 387 19.80 2.44 -6.48
CA CYS A 387 20.77 2.44 -5.39
C CYS A 387 22.17 2.81 -5.91
N VAL A 388 22.82 3.76 -5.22
CA VAL A 388 24.22 4.14 -5.48
C VAL A 388 25.02 4.16 -4.19
N LYS A 389 26.29 3.76 -4.26
CA LYS A 389 27.26 3.93 -3.18
C LYS A 389 27.81 5.34 -3.19
N TYR A 390 27.90 5.96 -2.04
CA TYR A 390 28.52 7.26 -1.86
C TYR A 390 29.90 7.12 -1.20
N ASN A 391 30.92 7.74 -1.80
CA ASN A 391 32.29 7.69 -1.32
C ASN A 391 32.58 8.75 -0.25
N GLY A 392 31.72 8.86 0.75
CA GLY A 392 31.78 9.83 1.84
C GLY A 392 30.86 9.46 3.00
N ASP A 393 30.63 10.41 3.90
CA ASP A 393 29.68 10.24 5.01
C ASP A 393 28.23 10.48 4.54
N VAL A 394 27.45 9.39 4.45
CA VAL A 394 26.04 9.41 4.02
C VAL A 394 25.18 10.28 4.95
N ASP A 395 25.38 10.19 6.26
CA ASP A 395 24.56 10.94 7.22
C ASP A 395 24.80 12.44 7.11
N ARG A 396 26.05 12.83 6.90
CA ARG A 396 26.43 14.21 6.65
C ARG A 396 25.88 14.73 5.33
N LEU A 397 25.94 13.94 4.26
CA LEU A 397 25.35 14.31 2.97
C LEU A 397 23.82 14.51 3.09
N GLN A 398 23.11 13.59 3.76
CA GLN A 398 21.67 13.74 3.99
C GLN A 398 21.34 14.99 4.80
N GLN A 399 22.13 15.31 5.83
CA GLN A 399 21.96 16.54 6.58
C GLN A 399 22.13 17.79 5.70
N ARG A 400 23.11 17.80 4.80
CA ARG A 400 23.32 18.89 3.83
C ARG A 400 22.13 19.03 2.88
N PHE A 401 21.56 17.91 2.39
CA PHE A 401 20.35 17.97 1.58
C PHE A 401 19.19 18.61 2.34
N ILE A 402 18.94 18.19 3.59
CA ILE A 402 17.86 18.73 4.45
C ILE A 402 18.06 20.24 4.68
N GLU A 403 19.28 20.70 5.00
CA GLU A 403 19.60 22.11 5.19
C GLU A 403 19.26 22.96 3.95
N ASN A 404 19.41 22.35 2.75
CA ASN A 404 19.14 23.01 1.46
C ASN A 404 17.69 22.74 0.94
N GLY A 405 16.81 22.19 1.78
CA GLY A 405 15.39 21.99 1.45
C GLY A 405 15.10 20.75 0.60
N ILE A 406 15.97 19.75 0.64
CA ILE A 406 15.82 18.49 -0.11
C ILE A 406 15.74 17.31 0.87
N LEU A 407 14.86 16.37 0.63
CA LEU A 407 14.87 15.03 1.20
C LEU A 407 15.56 14.11 0.18
N GLY A 408 16.85 13.86 0.39
CA GLY A 408 17.77 13.25 -0.58
C GLY A 408 17.91 11.75 -0.39
N GLY A 409 17.00 10.97 -0.96
CA GLY A 409 17.09 9.51 -0.95
C GLY A 409 16.83 8.86 0.41
N VAL A 410 16.92 7.53 0.42
CA VAL A 410 16.81 6.69 1.62
C VAL A 410 18.15 5.99 1.86
N LYS A 411 18.66 6.06 3.09
CA LYS A 411 19.86 5.32 3.49
C LYS A 411 19.52 3.83 3.60
N VAL A 412 20.12 3.01 2.74
CA VAL A 412 19.90 1.55 2.70
C VAL A 412 20.88 0.84 3.62
N ASP A 413 22.15 1.26 3.57
CA ASP A 413 23.22 0.75 4.43
C ASP A 413 24.25 1.85 4.71
N ALA A 414 25.43 1.48 5.22
CA ALA A 414 26.43 2.45 5.67
C ALA A 414 26.93 3.42 4.58
N ASP A 415 27.02 2.94 3.34
CA ASP A 415 27.57 3.69 2.20
C ASP A 415 26.59 3.87 1.03
N THR A 416 25.36 3.34 1.14
CA THR A 416 24.40 3.26 0.04
C THR A 416 23.19 4.15 0.26
N LEU A 417 22.89 4.97 -0.73
CA LEU A 417 21.66 5.76 -0.85
C LEU A 417 20.78 5.22 -1.99
N MET A 418 19.49 5.17 -1.74
CA MET A 418 18.47 4.86 -2.72
C MET A 418 17.70 6.14 -3.06
N PHE A 419 17.78 6.58 -4.31
CA PHE A 419 17.09 7.76 -4.81
C PHE A 419 15.90 7.37 -5.66
N ALA A 420 14.82 8.14 -5.57
CA ALA A 420 13.66 8.01 -6.44
C ALA A 420 13.31 9.35 -7.09
N VAL A 421 12.88 9.29 -8.34
CA VAL A 421 12.41 10.45 -9.10
C VAL A 421 11.02 10.19 -9.63
N THR A 422 10.17 11.20 -9.58
CA THR A 422 8.83 11.19 -10.18
C THR A 422 8.70 12.33 -11.18
N GLU A 423 7.61 12.37 -11.92
CA GLU A 423 7.27 13.43 -12.88
C GLU A 423 7.24 14.83 -12.27
N LYS A 424 7.22 14.93 -10.95
CA LYS A 424 7.27 16.23 -10.24
C LYS A 424 8.65 16.85 -10.19
N ARG A 425 9.70 16.09 -10.41
CA ARG A 425 11.08 16.59 -10.29
C ARG A 425 11.50 17.31 -11.56
N THR A 426 11.85 18.57 -11.41
CA THR A 426 12.40 19.35 -12.54
C THR A 426 13.90 19.11 -12.70
N LYS A 427 14.41 19.41 -13.89
CA LYS A 427 15.85 19.34 -14.14
C LYS A 427 16.65 20.23 -13.18
N GLU A 428 16.14 21.42 -12.87
CA GLU A 428 16.78 22.37 -11.95
C GLU A 428 16.85 21.82 -10.53
N GLU A 429 15.82 21.10 -10.06
CA GLU A 429 15.81 20.43 -8.76
C GLU A 429 16.84 19.29 -8.72
N ILE A 430 16.93 18.50 -9.79
CA ILE A 430 17.92 17.42 -9.94
C ILE A 430 19.33 18.01 -9.94
N ASP A 431 19.62 19.02 -10.76
CA ASP A 431 20.91 19.69 -10.84
C ASP A 431 21.30 20.30 -9.47
N LYS A 432 20.34 20.87 -8.73
CA LYS A 432 20.57 21.39 -7.37
C LYS A 432 21.04 20.30 -6.41
N LEU A 433 20.38 19.12 -6.41
CA LEU A 433 20.78 17.99 -5.58
C LEU A 433 22.22 17.56 -5.88
N VAL A 434 22.56 17.40 -7.16
CA VAL A 434 23.88 16.99 -7.62
C VAL A 434 24.95 18.02 -7.21
N ASN A 435 24.65 19.32 -7.30
CA ASN A 435 25.58 20.39 -6.92
C ASN A 435 25.85 20.40 -5.40
N ILE A 436 24.82 20.20 -4.57
CA ILE A 436 25.00 20.06 -3.11
C ILE A 436 25.92 18.89 -2.78
N ALA A 437 25.77 17.75 -3.46
CA ALA A 437 26.66 16.61 -3.27
C ALA A 437 28.11 16.89 -3.67
N LYS A 438 28.34 17.70 -4.73
CA LYS A 438 29.70 18.15 -5.13
C LYS A 438 30.33 19.07 -4.10
N GLU A 439 29.56 20.01 -3.54
CA GLU A 439 30.05 20.99 -2.55
C GLU A 439 30.37 20.31 -1.21
N GLU A 440 29.76 19.21 -0.85
CA GLU A 440 30.05 18.50 0.39
C GLU A 440 31.44 17.90 0.42
N LYS A 441 32.06 17.65 -0.72
CA LYS A 441 33.45 17.15 -0.81
C LYS A 441 34.52 18.25 -0.54
N LEU A 442 34.15 19.52 -0.68
CA LEU A 442 35.05 20.65 -0.48
C LEU A 442 35.12 21.09 0.99
#